data_31fdee9578610433905bcb7e11281c14
#
_entry.id   31fdee9578610433905bcb7e11281c14
#
_cell.length_a   1.000
_cell.length_b   1.000
_cell.length_c   1.000
_cell.angle_alpha   90.00
_cell.angle_beta   90.00
_cell.angle_gamma   90.00
#
_symmetry.space_group_name_H-M   'P 1'
#
loop_
_entity.id
_entity.type
_entity.pdbx_description
1 polymer ?
#
loop_
_entity_poly.entity_id
_entity_poly.type
_entity_poly.pdbx_seq_one_letter_code
_entity_poly.pdbx_strand_id
1 'polypeptide(L)'
;MSRLFVVLGLVLTLGLSVAPTQALPASPVDNGIIFGGQWAPVNESTTSTVNLSELPAVVEVFTATWCENCVDVEHALNDVQAEGWLQQYHIHRAIGETQDPFGTVVLDQRWRDLYGMTSPPAVVFNGTMKKIGSVADDGDLKNEFTNLAKRDLGLGQGTSSFVWTPTSEQQGTLAWNLDIPAWVLENATLNVTAWLVEAAAEFEDGSNGLGTYPHIVHRLDVLGHTLNGTATVNIPTAFDGSDMEIHLLYNVIPDPVEEPLSSTEDENGEPNDTPSISIVMTGMVVAMAAAVFTRRVP
;
A
#
# COMPACT_ATOMS: atom_id res chain seq x y z
N MET A 1 74.65 -31.33 -13.76
CA MET A 1 73.48 -31.95 -13.06
C MET A 1 72.54 -30.83 -12.68
N SER A 2 71.56 -30.60 -13.52
CA SER A 2 70.57 -29.50 -13.34
C SER A 2 69.28 -30.06 -12.72
N ARG A 3 68.91 -29.58 -11.54
CA ARG A 3 67.65 -29.97 -10.88
C ARG A 3 66.54 -29.02 -11.30
N LEU A 4 65.63 -29.56 -12.09
CA LEU A 4 64.40 -28.90 -12.55
C LEU A 4 63.37 -28.93 -11.40
N PHE A 5 63.05 -27.79 -10.85
CA PHE A 5 61.95 -27.66 -9.88
C PHE A 5 60.65 -27.42 -10.65
N VAL A 6 59.76 -28.40 -10.65
CA VAL A 6 58.36 -28.25 -11.11
C VAL A 6 57.55 -27.66 -9.98
N VAL A 7 57.15 -26.40 -10.13
CA VAL A 7 56.20 -25.74 -9.23
C VAL A 7 54.77 -26.06 -9.73
N LEU A 8 54.09 -26.93 -9.02
CA LEU A 8 52.69 -27.27 -9.27
C LEU A 8 51.81 -26.18 -8.63
N GLY A 9 51.34 -25.25 -9.45
CA GLY A 9 50.38 -24.21 -8.99
C GLY A 9 48.99 -24.81 -8.82
N LEU A 10 48.53 -24.95 -7.59
CA LEU A 10 47.16 -25.33 -7.24
C LEU A 10 46.27 -24.10 -7.42
N VAL A 11 45.57 -24.00 -8.54
CA VAL A 11 44.52 -22.96 -8.75
C VAL A 11 43.28 -23.41 -8.00
N LEU A 12 43.05 -22.83 -6.83
CA LEU A 12 41.83 -22.97 -6.04
C LEU A 12 40.75 -22.08 -6.64
N THR A 13 39.90 -22.62 -7.52
CA THR A 13 38.71 -21.93 -8.02
C THR A 13 37.67 -21.94 -6.89
N LEU A 14 37.57 -20.85 -6.16
CA LEU A 14 36.41 -20.55 -5.29
C LEU A 14 35.20 -20.33 -6.20
N GLY A 15 34.42 -21.38 -6.44
CA GLY A 15 33.08 -21.26 -7.01
C GLY A 15 32.18 -20.50 -6.03
N LEU A 16 31.94 -19.23 -6.32
CA LEU A 16 30.85 -18.50 -5.70
C LEU A 16 29.54 -19.17 -6.15
N SER A 17 29.02 -20.07 -5.32
CA SER A 17 27.65 -20.58 -5.47
C SER A 17 26.71 -19.41 -5.18
N VAL A 18 26.22 -18.73 -6.22
CA VAL A 18 25.06 -17.85 -6.09
C VAL A 18 23.89 -18.77 -5.74
N ALA A 19 23.45 -18.71 -4.48
CA ALA A 19 22.23 -19.41 -4.09
C ALA A 19 21.08 -18.87 -4.97
N PRO A 20 20.24 -19.74 -5.56
CA PRO A 20 19.09 -19.27 -6.30
C PRO A 20 18.22 -18.42 -5.37
N THR A 21 17.84 -17.24 -5.81
CA THR A 21 16.89 -16.40 -5.11
C THR A 21 15.57 -17.18 -5.06
N GLN A 22 15.18 -17.61 -3.86
CA GLN A 22 13.93 -18.36 -3.71
C GLN A 22 12.75 -17.40 -3.84
N ALA A 23 11.75 -17.82 -4.61
CA ALA A 23 10.45 -17.16 -4.64
C ALA A 23 9.81 -17.22 -3.25
N LEU A 24 9.20 -16.11 -2.84
CA LEU A 24 8.36 -16.05 -1.65
C LEU A 24 6.91 -16.01 -2.11
N PRO A 25 6.08 -17.03 -1.80
CA PRO A 25 4.67 -17.03 -2.17
C PRO A 25 3.94 -15.84 -1.54
N ALA A 26 2.87 -15.38 -2.21
CA ALA A 26 2.03 -14.35 -1.64
C ALA A 26 1.39 -14.84 -0.32
N SER A 27 1.39 -13.97 0.69
CA SER A 27 0.92 -14.29 2.03
C SER A 27 -0.27 -13.41 2.44
N PRO A 28 -1.22 -13.90 3.25
CA PRO A 28 -2.31 -13.11 3.79
C PRO A 28 -1.81 -11.95 4.64
N VAL A 29 -2.59 -10.85 4.63
CA VAL A 29 -2.44 -9.69 5.51
C VAL A 29 -3.78 -9.47 6.21
N ASP A 30 -3.75 -9.15 7.49
CA ASP A 30 -4.94 -8.98 8.33
C ASP A 30 -5.12 -7.50 8.72
N ASN A 31 -5.21 -6.62 7.72
CA ASN A 31 -5.37 -5.17 7.91
C ASN A 31 -6.69 -4.64 7.35
N GLY A 32 -7.62 -5.54 7.05
CA GLY A 32 -8.88 -5.21 6.40
C GLY A 32 -8.84 -5.31 4.89
N ILE A 33 -9.95 -4.92 4.25
CA ILE A 33 -10.14 -5.01 2.80
C ILE A 33 -10.12 -3.60 2.22
N ILE A 34 -9.25 -3.35 1.24
CA ILE A 34 -9.24 -2.10 0.46
C ILE A 34 -9.85 -2.39 -0.91
N PHE A 35 -10.84 -1.59 -1.32
CA PHE A 35 -11.49 -1.67 -2.63
C PHE A 35 -11.92 -0.28 -3.12
N GLY A 36 -12.35 -0.16 -4.37
CA GLY A 36 -12.70 1.10 -5.00
C GLY A 36 -11.92 1.33 -6.28
N GLY A 37 -11.18 2.45 -6.36
CA GLY A 37 -10.34 2.76 -7.52
C GLY A 37 -11.08 3.50 -8.64
N GLN A 38 -12.30 4.03 -8.40
CA GLN A 38 -12.92 5.01 -9.29
C GLN A 38 -12.14 6.32 -9.19
N TRP A 39 -11.89 6.97 -10.31
CA TRP A 39 -11.00 8.12 -10.36
C TRP A 39 -11.39 9.15 -11.42
N ALA A 40 -10.80 10.33 -11.33
CA ALA A 40 -10.87 11.40 -12.32
C ALA A 40 -9.57 12.20 -12.36
N PRO A 41 -9.20 12.78 -13.52
CA PRO A 41 -8.27 13.89 -13.56
C PRO A 41 -8.81 15.04 -12.69
N VAL A 42 -7.94 15.68 -11.90
CA VAL A 42 -8.40 16.68 -10.93
C VAL A 42 -9.02 17.93 -11.57
N ASN A 43 -8.73 18.20 -12.83
CA ASN A 43 -9.24 19.32 -13.62
C ASN A 43 -10.54 19.02 -14.39
N GLU A 44 -11.07 17.78 -14.32
CA GLU A 44 -12.25 17.36 -15.07
C GLU A 44 -13.37 16.91 -14.14
N SER A 45 -14.61 17.38 -14.38
CA SER A 45 -15.78 16.87 -13.66
C SER A 45 -16.13 15.48 -14.14
N THR A 46 -16.29 14.55 -13.21
CA THR A 46 -16.59 13.15 -13.51
C THR A 46 -17.71 12.63 -12.62
N THR A 47 -18.57 11.81 -13.19
CA THR A 47 -19.59 11.04 -12.45
C THR A 47 -19.58 9.61 -12.96
N SER A 48 -19.45 8.66 -12.04
CA SER A 48 -19.50 7.23 -12.36
C SER A 48 -20.26 6.45 -11.28
N THR A 49 -20.89 5.35 -11.67
CA THR A 49 -21.45 4.34 -10.77
C THR A 49 -21.07 2.98 -11.32
N VAL A 50 -20.46 2.15 -10.48
CA VAL A 50 -19.90 0.85 -10.87
C VAL A 50 -20.39 -0.20 -9.87
N ASN A 51 -20.71 -1.41 -10.35
CA ASN A 51 -21.00 -2.53 -9.47
C ASN A 51 -19.73 -2.93 -8.68
N LEU A 52 -19.87 -3.36 -7.42
CA LEU A 52 -18.72 -3.76 -6.60
C LEU A 52 -17.91 -4.90 -7.25
N SER A 53 -18.58 -5.80 -7.98
CA SER A 53 -17.95 -6.90 -8.71
C SER A 53 -17.18 -6.49 -9.97
N GLU A 54 -17.32 -5.24 -10.41
CA GLU A 54 -16.67 -4.69 -11.62
C GLU A 54 -15.52 -3.72 -11.24
N LEU A 55 -15.35 -3.43 -9.95
CA LEU A 55 -14.24 -2.62 -9.49
C LEU A 55 -12.91 -3.36 -9.71
N PRO A 56 -11.87 -2.67 -10.18
CA PRO A 56 -10.54 -3.25 -10.30
C PRO A 56 -9.97 -3.58 -8.92
N ALA A 57 -9.07 -4.55 -8.85
CA ALA A 57 -8.30 -4.76 -7.63
C ALA A 57 -7.45 -3.52 -7.32
N VAL A 58 -7.47 -3.08 -6.07
CA VAL A 58 -6.59 -2.03 -5.55
C VAL A 58 -5.24 -2.64 -5.24
N VAL A 59 -4.18 -2.15 -5.88
CA VAL A 59 -2.84 -2.70 -5.71
C VAL A 59 -1.88 -1.60 -5.23
N GLU A 60 -1.50 -1.69 -3.96
CA GLU A 60 -0.46 -0.84 -3.39
C GLU A 60 0.92 -1.43 -3.71
N VAL A 61 1.81 -0.62 -4.26
CA VAL A 61 3.17 -1.02 -4.68
C VAL A 61 4.19 -0.24 -3.86
N PHE A 62 5.03 -0.91 -3.09
CA PHE A 62 6.16 -0.29 -2.42
C PHE A 62 7.39 -0.36 -3.30
N THR A 63 7.84 0.80 -3.75
CA THR A 63 8.88 0.94 -4.77
C THR A 63 9.89 2.03 -4.41
N ALA A 64 10.89 2.22 -5.26
CA ALA A 64 11.84 3.32 -5.19
C ALA A 64 12.55 3.53 -6.54
N THR A 65 12.95 4.75 -6.84
CA THR A 65 13.62 5.13 -8.09
C THR A 65 15.00 4.49 -8.29
N TRP A 66 15.55 3.86 -7.25
CA TRP A 66 16.81 3.10 -7.26
C TRP A 66 16.61 1.58 -7.23
N CYS A 67 15.37 1.09 -7.16
CA CYS A 67 15.06 -0.32 -7.00
C CYS A 67 15.03 -1.05 -8.35
N GLU A 68 16.12 -1.68 -8.75
CA GLU A 68 16.21 -2.44 -10.01
C GLU A 68 15.20 -3.60 -10.07
N ASN A 69 15.00 -4.33 -8.96
CA ASN A 69 14.04 -5.43 -8.88
C ASN A 69 12.57 -4.98 -8.96
N CYS A 70 12.29 -3.69 -8.74
CA CYS A 70 10.93 -3.14 -8.86
C CYS A 70 10.48 -3.07 -10.33
N VAL A 71 11.41 -2.92 -11.26
CA VAL A 71 11.11 -2.76 -12.69
C VAL A 71 10.33 -3.96 -13.24
N ASP A 72 10.76 -5.19 -12.94
CA ASP A 72 10.07 -6.40 -13.37
C ASP A 72 8.67 -6.52 -12.77
N VAL A 73 8.51 -6.09 -11.51
CA VAL A 73 7.22 -6.07 -10.80
C VAL A 73 6.28 -5.06 -11.45
N GLU A 74 6.75 -3.85 -11.72
CA GLU A 74 5.98 -2.77 -12.34
C GLU A 74 5.57 -3.13 -13.77
N HIS A 75 6.45 -3.75 -14.56
CA HIS A 75 6.11 -4.24 -15.90
C HIS A 75 4.99 -5.29 -15.84
N ALA A 76 5.08 -6.25 -14.94
CA ALA A 76 4.05 -7.28 -14.80
C ALA A 76 2.71 -6.69 -14.33
N LEU A 77 2.72 -5.72 -13.42
CA LEU A 77 1.52 -5.00 -12.98
C LEU A 77 0.91 -4.16 -14.10
N ASN A 78 1.72 -3.48 -14.91
CA ASN A 78 1.27 -2.70 -16.07
C ASN A 78 0.53 -3.59 -17.08
N ASP A 79 1.04 -4.79 -17.33
CA ASP A 79 0.39 -5.76 -18.21
C ASP A 79 -1.00 -6.17 -17.68
N VAL A 80 -1.12 -6.41 -16.36
CA VAL A 80 -2.39 -6.80 -15.73
C VAL A 80 -3.37 -5.62 -15.65
N GLN A 81 -2.87 -4.39 -15.41
CA GLN A 81 -3.68 -3.17 -15.44
C GLN A 81 -4.22 -2.88 -16.84
N ALA A 82 -3.42 -3.09 -17.89
CA ALA A 82 -3.85 -2.94 -19.28
C ALA A 82 -4.99 -3.90 -19.67
N GLU A 83 -5.12 -5.03 -18.97
CA GLU A 83 -6.25 -5.96 -19.09
C GLU A 83 -7.47 -5.53 -18.26
N GLY A 84 -7.37 -4.47 -17.44
CA GLY A 84 -8.46 -3.91 -16.63
C GLY A 84 -8.70 -4.61 -15.29
N TRP A 85 -7.80 -5.49 -14.83
CA TRP A 85 -8.01 -6.27 -13.60
C TRP A 85 -7.60 -5.54 -12.32
N LEU A 86 -6.73 -4.54 -12.41
CA LEU A 86 -6.22 -3.82 -11.25
C LEU A 86 -5.99 -2.33 -11.54
N GLN A 87 -5.89 -1.54 -10.46
CA GLN A 87 -5.43 -0.17 -10.43
C GLN A 87 -4.24 -0.09 -9.46
N GLN A 88 -3.13 0.47 -9.94
CA GLN A 88 -1.88 0.59 -9.17
C GLN A 88 -1.81 1.89 -8.39
N TYR A 89 -1.10 1.83 -7.23
CA TYR A 89 -0.81 2.96 -6.34
C TYR A 89 0.61 2.80 -5.81
N HIS A 90 1.54 3.61 -6.31
CA HIS A 90 2.95 3.51 -5.99
C HIS A 90 3.28 4.35 -4.75
N ILE A 91 3.69 3.68 -3.69
CA ILE A 91 4.18 4.28 -2.45
C ILE A 91 5.70 4.18 -2.48
N HIS A 92 6.34 5.32 -2.66
CA HIS A 92 7.78 5.42 -2.75
C HIS A 92 8.43 5.47 -1.37
N ARG A 93 9.58 4.84 -1.26
CA ARG A 93 10.36 4.82 -0.03
C ARG A 93 10.90 6.21 0.30
N ALA A 94 10.88 6.58 1.60
CA ALA A 94 11.38 7.86 2.10
C ALA A 94 12.24 7.73 3.36
N ILE A 95 11.90 6.81 4.27
CA ILE A 95 12.54 6.74 5.58
C ILE A 95 13.95 6.14 5.47
N GLY A 96 14.96 6.95 5.79
CA GLY A 96 16.36 6.52 5.83
C GLY A 96 17.06 6.53 4.49
N GLU A 97 16.50 7.24 3.49
CA GLU A 97 17.15 7.47 2.20
C GLU A 97 16.80 8.87 1.65
N THR A 98 17.47 9.31 0.59
CA THR A 98 17.33 10.65 0.02
C THR A 98 17.39 10.65 -1.52
N GLN A 99 17.43 9.48 -2.15
CA GLN A 99 17.59 9.35 -3.60
C GLN A 99 16.24 9.40 -4.33
N ASP A 100 15.16 8.97 -3.66
CA ASP A 100 13.83 8.95 -4.23
C ASP A 100 13.09 10.26 -3.92
N PRO A 101 12.78 11.10 -4.93
CA PRO A 101 12.12 12.38 -4.69
C PRO A 101 10.61 12.26 -4.44
N PHE A 102 10.00 11.09 -4.74
CA PHE A 102 8.57 10.87 -4.67
C PHE A 102 8.11 10.37 -3.31
N GLY A 103 9.04 9.82 -2.51
CA GLY A 103 8.74 9.27 -1.22
C GLY A 103 8.33 10.33 -0.19
N THR A 104 7.31 10.03 0.61
CA THR A 104 6.95 10.82 1.77
C THR A 104 7.06 9.99 3.05
N VAL A 105 7.56 10.61 4.13
CA VAL A 105 7.70 9.93 5.43
C VAL A 105 6.35 9.39 5.93
N VAL A 106 5.25 10.10 5.67
CA VAL A 106 3.90 9.71 6.10
C VAL A 106 3.44 8.43 5.42
N LEU A 107 3.63 8.33 4.10
CA LEU A 107 3.22 7.15 3.32
C LEU A 107 4.12 5.95 3.58
N ASP A 108 5.44 6.15 3.67
CA ASP A 108 6.39 5.08 4.02
C ASP A 108 6.09 4.55 5.44
N GLN A 109 5.82 5.44 6.42
CA GLN A 109 5.46 5.00 7.77
C GLN A 109 4.14 4.23 7.78
N ARG A 110 3.08 4.71 7.07
CA ARG A 110 1.83 3.98 6.91
C ARG A 110 2.07 2.57 6.32
N TRP A 111 2.90 2.48 5.30
CA TRP A 111 3.27 1.19 4.70
C TRP A 111 3.89 0.23 5.73
N ARG A 112 4.84 0.72 6.52
CA ARG A 112 5.51 -0.07 7.57
C ARG A 112 4.55 -0.52 8.65
N ASP A 113 3.68 0.38 9.09
CA ASP A 113 2.71 0.10 10.15
C ASP A 113 1.68 -0.95 9.70
N LEU A 114 1.23 -0.88 8.45
CA LEU A 114 0.25 -1.83 7.91
C LEU A 114 0.88 -3.17 7.50
N TYR A 115 2.03 -3.13 6.84
CA TYR A 115 2.54 -4.32 6.15
C TYR A 115 3.87 -4.85 6.70
N GLY A 116 4.48 -4.13 7.63
CA GLY A 116 5.73 -4.54 8.32
C GLY A 116 6.96 -4.58 7.41
N MET A 117 6.86 -4.06 6.17
CA MET A 117 7.92 -4.10 5.17
C MET A 117 8.73 -2.82 5.14
N THR A 118 10.05 -2.94 4.99
CA THR A 118 10.98 -1.81 4.93
C THR A 118 11.83 -1.76 3.66
N SER A 119 11.66 -2.72 2.76
CA SER A 119 12.44 -2.80 1.52
C SER A 119 11.54 -3.11 0.31
N PRO A 120 11.66 -2.34 -0.78
CA PRO A 120 11.02 -2.65 -2.05
C PRO A 120 11.75 -3.80 -2.80
N PRO A 121 11.09 -4.48 -3.77
CA PRO A 121 9.67 -4.35 -4.07
C PRO A 121 8.79 -5.19 -3.14
N ALA A 122 7.63 -4.65 -2.81
CA ALA A 122 6.53 -5.41 -2.22
C ALA A 122 5.20 -4.89 -2.78
N VAL A 123 4.24 -5.80 -2.96
CA VAL A 123 2.93 -5.50 -3.56
C VAL A 123 1.84 -6.03 -2.66
N VAL A 124 0.79 -5.25 -2.42
CA VAL A 124 -0.36 -5.65 -1.62
C VAL A 124 -1.64 -5.50 -2.45
N PHE A 125 -2.35 -6.61 -2.62
CA PHE A 125 -3.61 -6.68 -3.36
C PHE A 125 -4.78 -6.53 -2.40
N ASN A 126 -5.62 -5.52 -2.63
CA ASN A 126 -6.84 -5.23 -1.87
C ASN A 126 -6.65 -5.19 -0.34
N GLY A 127 -5.44 -4.86 0.16
CA GLY A 127 -5.11 -4.91 1.57
C GLY A 127 -5.02 -6.32 2.18
N THR A 128 -5.26 -7.39 1.41
CA THR A 128 -5.46 -8.75 1.92
C THR A 128 -4.35 -9.75 1.59
N MET A 129 -3.63 -9.53 0.49
CA MET A 129 -2.56 -10.42 0.04
C MET A 129 -1.30 -9.63 -0.29
N LYS A 130 -0.18 -10.04 0.31
CA LYS A 130 1.13 -9.41 0.14
C LYS A 130 2.10 -10.33 -0.60
N LYS A 131 2.71 -9.81 -1.68
CA LYS A 131 3.83 -10.43 -2.38
C LYS A 131 5.10 -9.61 -2.14
N ILE A 132 6.21 -10.29 -1.82
CA ILE A 132 7.52 -9.68 -1.56
C ILE A 132 8.50 -10.14 -2.64
N GLY A 133 9.27 -9.20 -3.17
CA GLY A 133 10.28 -9.46 -4.18
C GLY A 133 9.73 -9.58 -5.60
N SER A 134 10.64 -9.83 -6.54
CA SER A 134 10.37 -9.84 -7.99
C SER A 134 10.39 -11.24 -8.61
N VAL A 135 10.45 -12.30 -7.79
CA VAL A 135 10.48 -13.69 -8.29
C VAL A 135 9.09 -14.30 -8.12
N ALA A 136 8.50 -14.76 -9.22
CA ALA A 136 7.21 -15.45 -9.20
C ALA A 136 7.30 -16.78 -8.43
N ASP A 137 6.24 -17.14 -7.71
CA ASP A 137 6.15 -18.42 -6.99
C ASP A 137 6.00 -19.59 -7.97
N ASP A 138 5.17 -19.40 -9.00
CA ASP A 138 4.98 -20.36 -10.09
C ASP A 138 4.74 -19.60 -11.41
N GLY A 139 5.44 -20.01 -12.48
CA GLY A 139 5.30 -19.41 -13.80
C GLY A 139 5.96 -18.04 -13.90
N ASP A 140 5.16 -16.99 -14.05
CA ASP A 140 5.60 -15.62 -14.17
C ASP A 140 4.78 -14.66 -13.30
N LEU A 141 5.33 -13.46 -13.04
CA LEU A 141 4.70 -12.44 -12.19
C LEU A 141 3.34 -11.98 -12.74
N LYS A 142 3.19 -11.86 -14.06
CA LYS A 142 1.91 -11.44 -14.67
C LYS A 142 0.79 -12.42 -14.33
N ASN A 143 1.04 -13.72 -14.46
CA ASN A 143 0.05 -14.75 -14.12
C ASN A 143 -0.26 -14.76 -12.63
N GLU A 144 0.77 -14.65 -11.78
CA GLU A 144 0.61 -14.57 -10.33
C GLU A 144 -0.24 -13.34 -9.94
N PHE A 145 0.07 -12.17 -10.46
CA PHE A 145 -0.65 -10.92 -10.18
C PHE A 145 -2.08 -10.94 -10.74
N THR A 146 -2.29 -11.53 -11.92
CA THR A 146 -3.64 -11.73 -12.48
C THR A 146 -4.49 -12.59 -11.54
N ASN A 147 -3.94 -13.68 -11.00
CA ASN A 147 -4.64 -14.55 -10.07
C ASN A 147 -4.95 -13.84 -8.73
N LEU A 148 -4.02 -13.02 -8.24
CA LEU A 148 -4.23 -12.22 -7.02
C LEU A 148 -5.27 -11.13 -7.24
N ALA A 149 -5.26 -10.43 -8.37
CA ALA A 149 -6.22 -9.39 -8.71
C ALA A 149 -7.65 -9.92 -8.87
N LYS A 150 -7.82 -11.14 -9.37
CA LYS A 150 -9.13 -11.78 -9.57
C LYS A 150 -9.71 -12.45 -8.33
N ARG A 151 -9.09 -12.33 -7.17
CA ARG A 151 -9.64 -12.91 -5.93
C ARG A 151 -10.94 -12.22 -5.55
N ASP A 152 -11.95 -13.02 -5.24
CA ASP A 152 -13.19 -12.50 -4.67
C ASP A 152 -12.95 -11.95 -3.27
N LEU A 153 -13.37 -10.71 -3.04
CA LEU A 153 -13.28 -10.03 -1.76
C LEU A 153 -14.44 -10.33 -0.83
N GLY A 154 -15.47 -11.04 -1.33
CA GLY A 154 -16.65 -11.36 -0.55
C GLY A 154 -17.51 -10.14 -0.19
N LEU A 155 -17.49 -9.05 -0.97
CA LEU A 155 -18.25 -7.83 -0.68
C LEU A 155 -19.75 -7.96 -0.96
N GLY A 156 -20.16 -9.01 -1.65
CA GLY A 156 -21.55 -9.24 -2.09
C GLY A 156 -21.96 -8.34 -3.26
N GLN A 157 -23.28 -8.15 -3.41
CA GLN A 157 -23.83 -7.29 -4.47
C GLN A 157 -23.94 -5.86 -3.95
N GLY A 158 -23.71 -4.90 -4.83
CA GLY A 158 -23.83 -3.48 -4.50
C GLY A 158 -23.18 -2.59 -5.53
N THR A 159 -23.13 -1.28 -5.24
CA THR A 159 -22.58 -0.28 -6.16
C THR A 159 -21.76 0.76 -5.42
N SER A 160 -20.77 1.32 -6.10
CA SER A 160 -20.05 2.51 -5.69
C SER A 160 -20.33 3.64 -6.66
N SER A 161 -20.74 4.79 -6.15
CA SER A 161 -20.90 6.03 -6.92
C SER A 161 -19.83 7.03 -6.52
N PHE A 162 -19.24 7.66 -7.54
CA PHE A 162 -18.18 8.65 -7.44
C PHE A 162 -18.58 9.89 -8.24
N VAL A 163 -18.51 11.06 -7.61
CA VAL A 163 -18.72 12.34 -8.28
C VAL A 163 -17.60 13.29 -7.88
N TRP A 164 -16.80 13.70 -8.85
CA TRP A 164 -15.79 14.73 -8.68
C TRP A 164 -16.18 16.00 -9.40
N THR A 165 -16.04 17.15 -8.71
CA THR A 165 -16.29 18.47 -9.27
C THR A 165 -15.17 19.40 -8.85
N PRO A 166 -14.25 19.79 -9.77
CA PRO A 166 -13.22 20.78 -9.47
C PRO A 166 -13.85 22.15 -9.20
N THR A 167 -13.36 22.84 -8.17
CA THR A 167 -13.79 24.20 -7.81
C THR A 167 -12.71 25.23 -8.08
N SER A 168 -11.45 24.81 -8.15
CA SER A 168 -10.30 25.58 -8.58
C SER A 168 -9.18 24.60 -9.02
N GLU A 169 -8.04 25.12 -9.46
CA GLU A 169 -6.87 24.30 -9.82
C GLU A 169 -6.33 23.45 -8.64
N GLN A 170 -6.55 23.91 -7.41
CA GLN A 170 -6.02 23.26 -6.21
C GLN A 170 -7.10 22.68 -5.29
N GLN A 171 -8.36 22.66 -5.73
CA GLN A 171 -9.46 22.20 -4.87
C GLN A 171 -10.64 21.71 -5.68
N GLY A 172 -11.33 20.70 -5.15
CA GLY A 172 -12.60 20.23 -5.68
C GLY A 172 -13.45 19.57 -4.60
N THR A 173 -14.64 19.17 -5.02
CA THR A 173 -15.61 18.46 -4.18
C THR A 173 -15.73 17.03 -4.65
N LEU A 174 -15.50 16.07 -3.76
CA LEU A 174 -15.73 14.65 -3.96
C LEU A 174 -16.99 14.25 -3.21
N ALA A 175 -17.97 13.69 -3.93
CA ALA A 175 -19.13 13.05 -3.33
C ALA A 175 -19.14 11.54 -3.65
N TRP A 176 -19.61 10.74 -2.69
CA TRP A 176 -19.68 9.29 -2.81
C TRP A 176 -20.97 8.72 -2.28
N ASN A 177 -21.35 7.56 -2.82
CA ASN A 177 -22.40 6.72 -2.24
C ASN A 177 -22.02 5.26 -2.46
N LEU A 178 -21.86 4.52 -1.36
CA LEU A 178 -21.56 3.10 -1.34
C LEU A 178 -22.82 2.34 -0.92
N ASP A 179 -23.32 1.49 -1.81
CA ASP A 179 -24.33 0.49 -1.49
C ASP A 179 -23.61 -0.85 -1.31
N ILE A 180 -23.63 -1.38 -0.09
CA ILE A 180 -22.93 -2.61 0.30
C ILE A 180 -23.79 -3.35 1.32
N PRO A 181 -23.84 -4.70 1.29
CA PRO A 181 -24.60 -5.47 2.27
C PRO A 181 -24.15 -5.20 3.70
N ALA A 182 -25.10 -5.02 4.61
CA ALA A 182 -24.83 -4.66 6.00
C ALA A 182 -23.88 -5.64 6.73
N TRP A 183 -23.92 -6.93 6.36
CA TRP A 183 -23.07 -7.95 6.98
C TRP A 183 -21.56 -7.74 6.69
N VAL A 184 -21.19 -7.02 5.62
CA VAL A 184 -19.78 -6.69 5.34
C VAL A 184 -19.22 -5.74 6.39
N LEU A 185 -20.08 -4.93 7.01
CA LEU A 185 -19.72 -3.94 8.03
C LEU A 185 -20.04 -4.42 9.45
N GLU A 186 -20.50 -5.67 9.61
CA GLU A 186 -20.67 -6.26 10.94
C GLU A 186 -19.31 -6.45 11.62
N ASN A 187 -19.11 -5.83 12.79
CA ASN A 187 -17.83 -5.83 13.52
C ASN A 187 -16.66 -5.29 12.69
N ALA A 188 -16.94 -4.26 11.89
CA ALA A 188 -15.93 -3.61 11.08
C ALA A 188 -16.20 -2.10 10.94
N THR A 189 -15.15 -1.33 10.82
CA THR A 189 -15.19 0.10 10.58
C THR A 189 -14.91 0.40 9.13
N LEU A 190 -15.79 1.19 8.49
CA LEU A 190 -15.58 1.72 7.14
C LEU A 190 -14.75 3.01 7.21
N ASN A 191 -13.66 3.07 6.45
CA ASN A 191 -12.97 4.31 6.11
C ASN A 191 -13.14 4.62 4.63
N VAL A 192 -13.61 5.82 4.33
CA VAL A 192 -13.69 6.37 2.96
C VAL A 192 -12.53 7.32 2.78
N THR A 193 -11.73 7.13 1.73
CA THR A 193 -10.50 7.90 1.50
C THR A 193 -10.42 8.44 0.08
N ALA A 194 -9.86 9.63 -0.06
CA ALA A 194 -9.38 10.13 -1.34
C ALA A 194 -7.87 9.94 -1.42
N TRP A 195 -7.41 9.32 -2.49
CA TRP A 195 -6.00 9.19 -2.80
C TRP A 195 -5.65 10.15 -3.92
N LEU A 196 -4.65 11.00 -3.69
CA LEU A 196 -4.16 11.98 -4.64
C LEU A 196 -2.93 11.38 -5.31
N VAL A 197 -3.08 11.08 -6.59
CA VAL A 197 -2.11 10.31 -7.39
C VAL A 197 -1.64 11.17 -8.55
N GLU A 198 -0.36 11.19 -8.82
CA GLU A 198 0.21 11.71 -10.06
C GLU A 198 0.28 10.56 -11.06
N ALA A 199 -0.29 10.77 -12.25
CA ALA A 199 -0.38 9.69 -13.23
C ALA A 199 0.98 9.20 -13.69
N ALA A 200 1.93 10.14 -13.90
CA ALA A 200 3.31 9.84 -14.20
C ALA A 200 4.21 11.05 -13.94
N ALA A 201 5.44 10.83 -13.50
CA ALA A 201 6.47 11.87 -13.37
C ALA A 201 7.77 11.47 -14.06
N GLU A 202 8.44 12.45 -14.66
CA GLU A 202 9.74 12.28 -15.32
C GLU A 202 10.87 12.51 -14.29
N PHE A 203 11.75 11.53 -14.12
CA PHE A 203 12.90 11.64 -13.24
C PHE A 203 14.08 10.83 -13.79
N GLU A 204 14.95 11.51 -14.51
CA GLU A 204 16.11 10.92 -15.20
C GLU A 204 17.24 10.47 -14.25
N ASP A 205 17.28 11.03 -13.03
CA ASP A 205 18.31 10.70 -12.04
C ASP A 205 18.04 9.40 -11.27
N GLY A 206 16.94 8.71 -11.57
CA GLY A 206 16.64 7.38 -11.05
C GLY A 206 17.67 6.34 -11.50
N SER A 207 18.16 5.51 -10.57
CA SER A 207 19.22 4.53 -10.90
C SER A 207 18.71 3.14 -11.26
N ASN A 208 17.39 2.92 -11.29
CA ASN A 208 16.77 1.65 -11.70
C ASN A 208 16.59 1.50 -13.22
N GLY A 209 16.97 2.51 -14.00
CA GLY A 209 16.89 2.51 -15.47
C GLY A 209 15.55 2.97 -16.03
N LEU A 210 14.60 3.38 -15.20
CA LEU A 210 13.37 4.05 -15.62
C LEU A 210 13.60 5.56 -15.68
N GLY A 211 12.98 6.24 -16.67
CA GLY A 211 12.96 7.71 -16.75
C GLY A 211 11.60 8.27 -16.37
N THR A 212 10.56 7.44 -16.37
CA THR A 212 9.17 7.79 -16.05
C THR A 212 8.66 6.88 -14.95
N TYR A 213 8.03 7.45 -13.94
CA TYR A 213 7.49 6.75 -12.77
C TYR A 213 5.98 6.97 -12.69
N PRO A 214 5.15 5.91 -12.86
CA PRO A 214 3.70 6.04 -12.90
C PRO A 214 3.05 5.93 -11.51
N HIS A 215 1.78 6.36 -11.42
CA HIS A 215 0.87 6.10 -10.29
C HIS A 215 1.38 6.51 -8.91
N ILE A 216 2.12 7.62 -8.84
CA ILE A 216 2.77 8.10 -7.60
C ILE A 216 1.70 8.62 -6.63
N VAL A 217 1.61 8.03 -5.45
CA VAL A 217 0.71 8.49 -4.39
C VAL A 217 1.36 9.64 -3.63
N HIS A 218 0.79 10.84 -3.73
CA HIS A 218 1.25 12.01 -2.98
C HIS A 218 0.63 12.10 -1.59
N ARG A 219 -0.67 11.75 -1.47
CA ARG A 219 -1.40 11.91 -0.22
C ARG A 219 -2.66 11.04 -0.18
N LEU A 220 -3.03 10.66 1.06
CA LEU A 220 -4.28 10.02 1.39
C LEU A 220 -5.06 10.92 2.36
N ASP A 221 -6.30 11.27 2.02
CA ASP A 221 -7.19 12.05 2.86
C ASP A 221 -8.35 11.17 3.33
N VAL A 222 -8.56 11.08 4.64
CA VAL A 222 -9.76 10.40 5.20
C VAL A 222 -10.94 11.33 5.05
N LEU A 223 -11.97 10.89 4.31
CA LEU A 223 -13.18 11.67 4.02
C LEU A 223 -14.28 11.43 5.06
N GLY A 224 -14.28 10.27 5.69
CA GLY A 224 -15.28 9.89 6.70
C GLY A 224 -15.45 8.38 6.83
N HIS A 225 -16.52 8.02 7.58
CA HIS A 225 -16.84 6.62 7.93
C HIS A 225 -18.28 6.24 7.54
N THR A 226 -18.89 7.01 6.66
CA THR A 226 -20.30 6.84 6.27
C THR A 226 -20.42 6.32 4.84
N LEU A 227 -21.46 5.56 4.58
CA LEU A 227 -21.75 4.99 3.26
C LEU A 227 -21.93 6.04 2.16
N ASN A 228 -22.32 7.26 2.54
CA ASN A 228 -22.45 8.37 1.61
C ASN A 228 -21.96 9.67 2.23
N GLY A 229 -21.51 10.58 1.40
CA GLY A 229 -21.02 11.86 1.89
C GLY A 229 -20.51 12.76 0.77
N THR A 230 -20.03 13.91 1.20
CA THR A 230 -19.40 14.91 0.34
C THR A 230 -18.30 15.60 1.14
N ALA A 231 -17.13 15.75 0.53
CA ALA A 231 -15.98 16.40 1.15
C ALA A 231 -15.28 17.34 0.15
N THR A 232 -14.71 18.41 0.67
CA THR A 232 -13.79 19.27 -0.08
C THR A 232 -12.39 18.67 0.02
N VAL A 233 -11.74 18.46 -1.12
CA VAL A 233 -10.39 17.91 -1.22
C VAL A 233 -9.47 18.95 -1.81
N ASN A 234 -8.34 19.20 -1.15
CA ASN A 234 -7.26 20.03 -1.68
C ASN A 234 -6.32 19.16 -2.52
N ILE A 235 -5.90 19.67 -3.67
CA ILE A 235 -5.00 18.95 -4.59
C ILE A 235 -3.55 19.35 -4.28
N PRO A 236 -2.64 18.40 -4.03
CA PRO A 236 -1.22 18.71 -3.93
C PRO A 236 -0.67 19.13 -5.31
N THR A 237 0.47 19.80 -5.30
CA THR A 237 1.21 20.07 -6.54
C THR A 237 1.82 18.77 -7.03
N ALA A 238 1.70 18.46 -8.32
CA ALA A 238 2.41 17.40 -8.99
C ALA A 238 3.93 17.61 -8.88
N PHE A 239 4.70 16.56 -9.00
CA PHE A 239 6.16 16.67 -9.10
C PHE A 239 6.56 17.40 -10.39
N ASP A 240 5.91 17.01 -11.49
CA ASP A 240 5.99 17.71 -12.75
C ASP A 240 4.60 17.79 -13.41
N GLY A 241 4.48 18.51 -14.53
CA GLY A 241 3.24 18.53 -15.31
C GLY A 241 1.98 19.02 -14.56
N SER A 242 0.85 18.39 -14.89
CA SER A 242 -0.49 18.74 -14.35
C SER A 242 -1.46 17.57 -14.39
N ASP A 243 -0.95 16.37 -14.25
CA ASP A 243 -1.67 15.08 -14.41
C ASP A 243 -2.05 14.42 -13.09
N MET A 244 -2.33 15.25 -12.08
CA MET A 244 -2.91 14.80 -10.83
C MET A 244 -4.28 14.17 -11.04
N GLU A 245 -4.50 13.07 -10.33
CA GLU A 245 -5.74 12.31 -10.29
C GLU A 245 -6.27 12.23 -8.86
N ILE A 246 -7.60 12.15 -8.73
CA ILE A 246 -8.28 11.85 -7.47
C ILE A 246 -8.95 10.50 -7.57
N HIS A 247 -8.63 9.62 -6.64
CA HIS A 247 -9.18 8.27 -6.56
C HIS A 247 -10.01 8.09 -5.29
N LEU A 248 -11.15 7.41 -5.39
CA LEU A 248 -12.01 7.06 -4.27
C LEU A 248 -11.75 5.61 -3.86
N LEU A 249 -11.33 5.42 -2.61
CA LEU A 249 -11.11 4.11 -2.03
C LEU A 249 -11.86 3.93 -0.72
N TYR A 250 -12.23 2.70 -0.45
CA TYR A 250 -12.87 2.25 0.78
C TYR A 250 -11.98 1.26 1.49
N ASN A 251 -11.89 1.37 2.80
CA ASN A 251 -11.20 0.39 3.63
C ASN A 251 -12.16 -0.10 4.72
N VAL A 252 -12.47 -1.40 4.70
CA VAL A 252 -13.25 -2.10 5.72
C VAL A 252 -12.27 -2.78 6.66
N ILE A 253 -12.14 -2.24 7.87
CA ILE A 253 -11.19 -2.68 8.89
C ILE A 253 -11.95 -3.46 9.95
N PRO A 254 -11.64 -4.75 10.20
CA PRO A 254 -12.24 -5.51 11.28
C PRO A 254 -12.04 -4.82 12.63
N ASP A 255 -13.07 -4.79 13.45
CA ASP A 255 -12.94 -4.29 14.81
C ASP A 255 -12.05 -5.24 15.63
N PRO A 256 -11.26 -4.73 16.59
CA PRO A 256 -10.44 -5.57 17.44
C PRO A 256 -11.29 -6.62 18.16
N VAL A 257 -10.89 -7.89 18.08
CA VAL A 257 -11.53 -8.94 18.86
C VAL A 257 -11.17 -8.70 20.33
N GLU A 258 -12.17 -8.41 21.16
CA GLU A 258 -11.98 -8.40 22.61
C GLU A 258 -11.67 -9.84 23.07
N GLU A 259 -10.42 -10.11 23.40
CA GLU A 259 -10.10 -11.38 24.06
C GLU A 259 -10.88 -11.44 25.37
N PRO A 260 -11.67 -12.50 25.61
CA PRO A 260 -12.34 -12.64 26.89
C PRO A 260 -11.27 -12.66 27.98
N LEU A 261 -11.37 -11.73 28.92
CA LEU A 261 -10.55 -11.76 30.14
C LEU A 261 -10.64 -13.17 30.73
N SER A 262 -9.55 -13.93 30.63
CA SER A 262 -9.49 -15.24 31.24
C SER A 262 -9.59 -15.01 32.76
N SER A 263 -10.78 -15.18 33.29
CA SER A 263 -11.00 -15.29 34.73
C SER A 263 -10.37 -16.62 35.14
N THR A 264 -9.10 -16.62 35.43
CA THR A 264 -8.51 -17.67 36.30
C THR A 264 -9.04 -17.39 37.70
N GLU A 265 -10.25 -17.86 37.99
CA GLU A 265 -10.64 -18.18 39.36
C GLU A 265 -9.81 -19.41 39.77
N ASP A 266 -8.61 -19.19 40.29
CA ASP A 266 -7.90 -20.19 41.06
C ASP A 266 -8.67 -20.40 42.38
N GLU A 267 -9.50 -21.45 42.38
CA GLU A 267 -10.10 -22.02 43.55
C GLU A 267 -9.04 -22.79 44.37
N ASN A 268 -8.03 -22.12 44.91
CA ASN A 268 -7.21 -22.62 46.02
C ASN A 268 -6.35 -21.47 46.56
N GLY A 269 -6.76 -21.04 47.76
CA GLY A 269 -6.06 -19.99 48.49
C GLY A 269 -4.68 -20.41 49.00
N GLU A 270 -3.65 -19.80 48.44
CA GLU A 270 -2.41 -19.49 49.12
C GLU A 270 -1.81 -18.20 48.51
N PRO A 271 -1.37 -17.23 49.32
CA PRO A 271 -0.79 -16.01 48.79
C PRO A 271 0.64 -16.24 48.37
N ASN A 272 0.88 -16.33 47.04
CA ASN A 272 2.22 -16.29 46.49
C ASN A 272 2.53 -14.86 46.03
N ASP A 273 3.28 -14.13 46.86
CA ASP A 273 3.90 -12.84 46.53
C ASP A 273 5.00 -13.01 45.47
N THR A 274 4.62 -12.98 44.21
CA THR A 274 5.55 -12.70 43.11
C THR A 274 4.91 -11.70 42.16
N PRO A 275 5.52 -10.52 41.94
CA PRO A 275 4.96 -9.54 41.00
C PRO A 275 5.14 -10.05 39.57
N SER A 276 4.07 -10.49 38.94
CA SER A 276 4.02 -10.75 37.52
C SER A 276 3.97 -9.41 36.77
N ILE A 277 5.00 -9.15 35.98
CA ILE A 277 5.02 -8.01 35.05
C ILE A 277 4.13 -8.38 33.86
N SER A 278 2.88 -7.94 33.89
CA SER A 278 2.03 -7.95 32.71
C SER A 278 2.54 -6.91 31.72
N ILE A 279 3.11 -7.36 30.62
CA ILE A 279 3.38 -6.49 29.46
C ILE A 279 2.05 -6.25 28.76
N VAL A 280 1.40 -5.15 29.11
CA VAL A 280 0.26 -4.63 28.36
C VAL A 280 0.85 -3.98 27.10
N MET A 281 0.74 -4.66 25.97
CA MET A 281 0.95 -4.05 24.65
C MET A 281 -0.24 -3.13 24.38
N THR A 282 -0.13 -1.90 24.85
CA THR A 282 -1.10 -0.85 24.55
C THR A 282 -0.89 -0.42 23.10
N GLY A 283 -1.78 -0.80 22.21
CA GLY A 283 -1.88 -0.23 20.87
C GLY A 283 -2.16 1.26 20.98
N MET A 284 -1.15 2.09 20.73
CA MET A 284 -1.25 3.54 20.77
C MET A 284 -1.91 4.03 19.49
N VAL A 285 -3.21 4.28 19.55
CA VAL A 285 -3.91 5.10 18.55
C VAL A 285 -3.40 6.54 18.74
N VAL A 286 -2.50 6.99 17.91
CA VAL A 286 -2.04 8.39 17.89
C VAL A 286 -3.07 9.22 17.14
N ALA A 287 -3.99 9.84 17.88
CA ALA A 287 -4.76 10.97 17.39
C ALA A 287 -3.85 12.21 17.38
N MET A 288 -3.33 12.60 16.22
CA MET A 288 -2.61 13.88 16.07
C MET A 288 -3.63 15.02 16.03
N ALA A 289 -3.82 15.68 17.19
CA ALA A 289 -4.41 17.01 17.24
C ALA A 289 -3.36 18.03 16.78
N ALA A 290 -3.61 18.69 15.66
CA ALA A 290 -2.79 19.82 15.19
C ALA A 290 -2.99 21.02 16.13
N ALA A 291 -2.00 21.29 17.00
CA ALA A 291 -1.92 22.53 17.77
C ALA A 291 -1.28 23.61 16.92
N VAL A 292 -2.08 24.56 16.45
CA VAL A 292 -1.61 25.80 15.80
C VAL A 292 -0.99 26.71 16.86
N PHE A 293 0.32 26.82 16.86
CA PHE A 293 1.07 27.82 17.64
C PHE A 293 1.13 29.13 16.86
N THR A 294 0.26 30.07 17.20
CA THR A 294 0.44 31.48 16.77
C THR A 294 1.50 32.13 17.68
N ARG A 295 2.73 32.27 17.19
CA ARG A 295 3.73 33.14 17.80
C ARG A 295 3.50 34.59 17.34
N ARG A 296 3.05 35.44 18.23
CA ARG A 296 3.24 36.90 18.12
C ARG A 296 4.69 37.22 18.50
N VAL A 297 5.38 37.95 17.65
CA VAL A 297 6.66 38.60 17.93
C VAL A 297 6.40 40.12 18.03
N PRO A 298 7.01 40.80 18.98
CA PRO A 298 6.81 42.22 19.27
C PRO A 298 7.32 43.16 18.18
#